data_e72ae8e17f996fec4ab04037f1737502
#
_entry.id   e72ae8e17f996fec4ab04037f1737502
#
_cell.length_a   1.000
_cell.length_b   1.000
_cell.length_c   1.000
_cell.angle_alpha   90.00
_cell.angle_beta   90.00
_cell.angle_gamma   90.00
#
_symmetry.space_group_name_H-M   'P 1'
#
loop_
_entity.id
_entity.type
_entity.pdbx_description
1 polymer ?
#
loop_
_entity_poly.entity_id
_entity_poly.type
_entity_poly.pdbx_seq_one_letter_code
_entity_poly.pdbx_strand_id
1 'polypeptide(L)'
;RDPATTVMTTAAASWSPQPEGLAELVELFRQSTSTEREVQRRIAHRLDAISQIPDYLNYLVLVFVQMTGEEVSTRSVAGLLAKNHLYFNAPRVSPESLAFVQHMILPALSFSDTVLRNVATQIIAVLMQVVKPVNWIDGLSTLTQAMDSSDLNEAEAALSTFAKISEDMPEELDACEIQGMRPLDVLIPKLLHATAHAD
;
A
#
# COMPACT_ATOMS: atom_id res chain seq x y z
N ARG A 1 -16.66 32.58 -18.34
CA ARG A 1 -17.58 31.60 -17.69
C ARG A 1 -17.08 30.22 -18.08
N ASP A 2 -16.20 29.66 -17.30
CA ASP A 2 -15.84 28.24 -17.33
C ASP A 2 -16.55 27.52 -16.21
N PRO A 3 -17.26 26.44 -16.48
CA PRO A 3 -17.67 25.51 -15.45
C PRO A 3 -17.16 24.12 -15.80
N ALA A 4 -15.99 23.73 -15.35
CA ALA A 4 -15.61 22.33 -15.28
C ALA A 4 -14.38 22.12 -14.35
N THR A 5 -14.47 22.61 -13.11
CA THR A 5 -13.65 22.08 -12.02
C THR A 5 -14.60 21.43 -11.03
N THR A 6 -15.10 20.28 -11.36
CA THR A 6 -15.91 19.46 -10.47
C THR A 6 -15.02 18.40 -9.86
N VAL A 7 -14.46 18.71 -8.75
CA VAL A 7 -14.27 17.95 -7.52
C VAL A 7 -14.62 16.46 -7.65
N MET A 8 -13.60 15.62 -7.89
CA MET A 8 -13.65 14.19 -7.58
C MET A 8 -13.05 13.96 -6.17
N THR A 9 -13.73 14.45 -5.14
CA THR A 9 -13.25 14.28 -3.75
C THR A 9 -14.40 13.92 -2.84
N THR A 10 -15.09 12.78 -3.05
CA THR A 10 -16.13 12.37 -2.08
C THR A 10 -16.47 10.87 -2.03
N ALA A 11 -15.84 9.99 -2.81
CA ALA A 11 -16.24 8.57 -2.79
C ALA A 11 -15.42 7.69 -1.83
N ALA A 12 -14.21 8.07 -1.44
CA ALA A 12 -13.37 7.28 -0.53
C ALA A 12 -13.78 7.39 0.96
N ALA A 13 -14.67 8.33 1.31
CA ALA A 13 -14.98 8.67 2.69
C ALA A 13 -16.17 7.90 3.32
N SER A 14 -16.77 6.94 2.63
CA SER A 14 -18.01 6.32 3.14
C SER A 14 -17.92 4.83 3.53
N TRP A 15 -16.77 4.17 3.28
CA TRP A 15 -16.64 2.77 3.68
C TRP A 15 -16.31 2.66 5.18
N SER A 16 -17.02 1.79 5.89
CA SER A 16 -16.76 1.45 7.28
C SER A 16 -16.84 -0.07 7.47
N PRO A 17 -15.95 -0.66 8.27
CA PRO A 17 -15.96 -2.09 8.49
C PRO A 17 -17.18 -2.51 9.32
N GLN A 18 -17.69 -3.71 9.09
CA GLN A 18 -18.61 -4.36 10.02
C GLN A 18 -17.82 -4.86 11.22
N PRO A 19 -18.20 -4.49 12.46
CA PRO A 19 -17.40 -4.80 13.66
C PRO A 19 -17.13 -6.29 13.86
N GLU A 20 -18.15 -7.13 13.64
CA GLU A 20 -18.01 -8.59 13.78
C GLU A 20 -17.03 -9.18 12.75
N GLY A 21 -17.13 -8.74 11.49
CA GLY A 21 -16.24 -9.20 10.42
C GLY A 21 -14.77 -8.77 10.65
N LEU A 22 -14.58 -7.54 11.15
CA LEU A 22 -13.25 -7.06 11.52
C LEU A 22 -12.66 -7.86 12.69
N ALA A 23 -13.45 -8.10 13.73
CA ALA A 23 -13.03 -8.87 14.90
C ALA A 23 -12.66 -10.32 14.52
N GLU A 24 -13.45 -10.95 13.64
CA GLU A 24 -13.15 -12.29 13.13
C GLU A 24 -11.81 -12.32 12.37
N LEU A 25 -11.58 -11.37 11.46
CA LEU A 25 -10.34 -11.31 10.69
C LEU A 25 -9.12 -11.12 11.58
N VAL A 26 -9.17 -10.20 12.54
CA VAL A 26 -8.07 -9.96 13.48
C VAL A 26 -7.76 -11.23 14.28
N GLU A 27 -8.77 -11.94 14.75
CA GLU A 27 -8.58 -13.18 15.49
C GLU A 27 -7.94 -14.28 14.61
N LEU A 28 -8.35 -14.41 13.36
CA LEU A 28 -7.71 -15.32 12.39
C LEU A 28 -6.23 -14.97 12.18
N PHE A 29 -5.90 -13.68 12.07
CA PHE A 29 -4.51 -13.25 11.90
C PHE A 29 -3.66 -13.50 13.15
N ARG A 30 -4.18 -13.28 14.35
CA ARG A 30 -3.50 -13.64 15.61
C ARG A 30 -3.22 -15.14 15.69
N GLN A 31 -4.18 -15.98 15.30
CA GLN A 31 -4.03 -17.44 15.30
C GLN A 31 -3.12 -17.96 14.19
N SER A 32 -2.85 -17.17 13.14
CA SER A 32 -2.05 -17.59 11.99
C SER A 32 -0.58 -17.88 12.34
N THR A 33 -0.10 -17.42 13.48
CA THR A 33 1.24 -17.72 14.01
C THR A 33 1.31 -19.10 14.70
N SER A 34 0.19 -19.81 14.86
CA SER A 34 0.15 -21.14 15.45
C SER A 34 0.97 -22.15 14.62
N THR A 35 1.71 -23.02 15.28
CA THR A 35 2.45 -24.11 14.66
C THR A 35 1.61 -25.38 14.42
N GLU A 36 0.37 -25.41 14.90
CA GLU A 36 -0.52 -26.55 14.79
C GLU A 36 -1.13 -26.63 13.38
N ARG A 37 -0.86 -27.73 12.67
CA ARG A 37 -1.32 -27.92 11.28
C ARG A 37 -2.84 -27.84 11.12
N GLU A 38 -3.59 -28.31 12.09
CA GLU A 38 -5.05 -28.32 12.03
C GLU A 38 -5.61 -26.89 12.17
N VAL A 39 -5.01 -26.09 13.06
CA VAL A 39 -5.32 -24.65 13.22
C VAL A 39 -5.02 -23.92 11.93
N GLN A 40 -3.84 -24.09 11.35
CA GLN A 40 -3.46 -23.47 10.09
C GLN A 40 -4.39 -23.83 8.93
N ARG A 41 -4.77 -25.10 8.81
CA ARG A 41 -5.71 -25.54 7.75
C ARG A 41 -7.07 -24.88 7.91
N ARG A 42 -7.60 -24.82 9.13
CA ARG A 42 -8.88 -24.15 9.43
C ARG A 42 -8.82 -22.68 9.09
N ILE A 43 -7.75 -21.98 9.47
CA ILE A 43 -7.54 -20.56 9.17
C ILE A 43 -7.47 -20.35 7.66
N ALA A 44 -6.66 -21.13 6.94
CA ALA A 44 -6.52 -21.01 5.49
C ALA A 44 -7.89 -21.17 4.79
N HIS A 45 -8.65 -22.19 5.16
CA HIS A 45 -9.99 -22.41 4.61
C HIS A 45 -10.95 -21.23 4.91
N ARG A 46 -10.89 -20.69 6.13
CA ARG A 46 -11.76 -19.58 6.50
C ARG A 46 -11.37 -18.28 5.79
N LEU A 47 -10.07 -17.98 5.69
CA LEU A 47 -9.57 -16.82 4.94
C LEU A 47 -9.91 -16.92 3.45
N ASP A 48 -9.83 -18.11 2.86
CA ASP A 48 -10.23 -18.33 1.46
C ASP A 48 -11.72 -17.98 1.25
N ALA A 49 -12.59 -18.42 2.14
CA ALA A 49 -14.01 -18.11 2.08
C ALA A 49 -14.28 -16.60 2.25
N ILE A 50 -13.60 -15.94 3.20
CA ILE A 50 -13.76 -14.49 3.44
C ILE A 50 -13.17 -13.67 2.29
N SER A 51 -12.12 -14.15 1.61
CA SER A 51 -11.48 -13.44 0.50
C SER A 51 -12.39 -13.17 -0.70
N GLN A 52 -13.55 -13.80 -0.75
CA GLN A 52 -14.55 -13.61 -1.81
C GLN A 52 -15.47 -12.41 -1.57
N ILE A 53 -15.46 -11.79 -0.38
CA ILE A 53 -16.27 -10.60 -0.13
C ILE A 53 -15.67 -9.39 -0.87
N PRO A 54 -16.52 -8.49 -1.45
CA PRO A 54 -16.04 -7.38 -2.26
C PRO A 54 -15.07 -6.44 -1.54
N ASP A 55 -15.27 -6.21 -0.24
CA ASP A 55 -14.50 -5.25 0.57
C ASP A 55 -13.33 -5.90 1.31
N TYR A 56 -12.99 -7.14 1.02
CA TYR A 56 -11.94 -7.88 1.73
C TYR A 56 -10.62 -7.10 1.81
N LEU A 57 -10.22 -6.49 0.70
CA LEU A 57 -8.99 -5.69 0.63
C LEU A 57 -9.02 -4.50 1.60
N ASN A 58 -10.17 -3.85 1.75
CA ASN A 58 -10.32 -2.70 2.66
C ASN A 58 -10.10 -3.12 4.12
N TYR A 59 -10.64 -4.28 4.54
CA TYR A 59 -10.38 -4.84 5.87
C TYR A 59 -8.90 -5.13 6.10
N LEU A 60 -8.23 -5.74 5.11
CA LEU A 60 -6.81 -6.06 5.21
C LEU A 60 -5.96 -4.81 5.43
N VAL A 61 -6.19 -3.77 4.62
CA VAL A 61 -5.45 -2.51 4.70
C VAL A 61 -5.79 -1.75 5.99
N LEU A 62 -7.04 -1.79 6.43
CA LEU A 62 -7.46 -1.20 7.70
C LEU A 62 -6.70 -1.83 8.88
N VAL A 63 -6.66 -3.17 8.96
CA VAL A 63 -5.92 -3.88 10.02
C VAL A 63 -4.43 -3.54 9.95
N PHE A 64 -3.85 -3.57 8.77
CA PHE A 64 -2.43 -3.28 8.57
C PHE A 64 -2.05 -1.87 9.00
N VAL A 65 -2.83 -0.86 8.59
CA VAL A 65 -2.46 0.56 8.77
C VAL A 65 -2.96 1.10 10.11
N GLN A 66 -4.23 0.88 10.46
CA GLN A 66 -4.88 1.60 11.56
C GLN A 66 -4.91 0.85 12.88
N MET A 67 -4.85 -0.47 12.89
CA MET A 67 -4.93 -1.23 14.15
C MET A 67 -3.58 -1.26 14.87
N THR A 68 -3.08 -0.10 15.29
CA THR A 68 -1.77 0.09 15.91
C THR A 68 -1.63 -0.59 17.28
N GLY A 69 -2.72 -0.97 17.91
CA GLY A 69 -2.73 -1.77 19.14
C GLY A 69 -2.50 -3.27 18.93
N GLU A 70 -2.51 -3.74 17.67
CA GLU A 70 -2.22 -5.14 17.34
C GLU A 70 -0.72 -5.38 17.21
N GLU A 71 -0.30 -6.62 17.47
CA GLU A 71 1.08 -7.04 17.31
C GLU A 71 1.56 -6.88 15.85
N VAL A 72 2.85 -6.63 15.68
CA VAL A 72 3.53 -6.51 14.38
C VAL A 72 3.26 -7.74 13.51
N SER A 73 3.27 -8.95 14.09
CA SER A 73 2.95 -10.21 13.42
C SER A 73 1.55 -10.21 12.81
N THR A 74 0.53 -9.83 13.58
CA THR A 74 -0.88 -9.74 13.14
C THR A 74 -1.04 -8.74 11.99
N ARG A 75 -0.47 -7.56 12.15
CA ARG A 75 -0.50 -6.51 11.12
C ARG A 75 0.26 -6.92 9.86
N SER A 76 1.42 -7.56 10.01
CA SER A 76 2.21 -8.07 8.87
C SER A 76 1.44 -9.09 8.05
N VAL A 77 0.72 -10.00 8.70
CA VAL A 77 -0.13 -10.99 8.00
C VAL A 77 -1.20 -10.28 7.18
N ALA A 78 -1.90 -9.30 7.74
CA ALA A 78 -2.89 -8.50 7.02
C ALA A 78 -2.28 -7.79 5.80
N GLY A 79 -1.12 -7.15 5.96
CA GLY A 79 -0.42 -6.47 4.88
C GLY A 79 0.05 -7.42 3.76
N LEU A 80 0.61 -8.58 4.11
CA LEU A 80 1.03 -9.58 3.12
C LEU A 80 -0.17 -10.16 2.36
N LEU A 81 -1.29 -10.39 3.03
CA LEU A 81 -2.53 -10.80 2.37
C LEU A 81 -3.08 -9.69 1.45
N ALA A 82 -3.00 -8.41 1.86
CA ALA A 82 -3.39 -7.27 1.03
C ALA A 82 -2.55 -7.21 -0.25
N LYS A 83 -1.22 -7.32 -0.12
CA LYS A 83 -0.31 -7.38 -1.26
C LYS A 83 -0.66 -8.53 -2.22
N ASN A 84 -0.85 -9.73 -1.68
CA ASN A 84 -1.17 -10.91 -2.48
C ASN A 84 -2.55 -10.78 -3.15
N HIS A 85 -3.54 -10.24 -2.43
CA HIS A 85 -4.88 -10.01 -2.99
C HIS A 85 -4.83 -9.02 -4.16
N LEU A 86 -4.11 -7.91 -4.02
CA LEU A 86 -3.86 -6.96 -5.11
C LEU A 86 -3.18 -7.63 -6.31
N TYR A 87 -2.15 -8.43 -6.06
CA TYR A 87 -1.37 -9.05 -7.13
C TYR A 87 -2.18 -10.10 -7.92
N PHE A 88 -2.91 -10.99 -7.22
CA PHE A 88 -3.59 -12.11 -7.87
C PHE A 88 -5.05 -11.80 -8.27
N ASN A 89 -5.69 -10.83 -7.64
CA ASN A 89 -7.12 -10.55 -7.83
C ASN A 89 -7.41 -9.15 -8.34
N ALA A 90 -6.42 -8.38 -8.81
CA ALA A 90 -6.59 -7.01 -9.30
C ALA A 90 -7.83 -6.79 -10.18
N PRO A 91 -8.15 -7.66 -11.17
CA PRO A 91 -9.31 -7.47 -12.03
C PRO A 91 -10.68 -7.59 -11.31
N ARG A 92 -10.68 -8.10 -10.07
CA ARG A 92 -11.89 -8.28 -9.25
C ARG A 92 -12.03 -7.22 -8.16
N VAL A 93 -10.98 -6.41 -7.94
CA VAL A 93 -11.00 -5.34 -6.94
C VAL A 93 -11.76 -4.16 -7.52
N SER A 94 -12.73 -3.64 -6.77
CA SER A 94 -13.51 -2.48 -7.21
C SER A 94 -12.67 -1.20 -7.27
N PRO A 95 -13.00 -0.25 -8.15
CA PRO A 95 -12.34 1.06 -8.19
C PRO A 95 -12.40 1.80 -6.85
N GLU A 96 -13.49 1.65 -6.10
CA GLU A 96 -13.68 2.26 -4.77
C GLU A 96 -12.71 1.67 -3.76
N SER A 97 -12.50 0.33 -3.77
CA SER A 97 -11.51 -0.32 -2.92
C SER A 97 -10.08 0.09 -3.28
N LEU A 98 -9.76 0.20 -4.57
CA LEU A 98 -8.45 0.71 -5.00
C LEU A 98 -8.22 2.14 -4.52
N ALA A 99 -9.22 3.03 -4.66
CA ALA A 99 -9.14 4.41 -4.17
C ALA A 99 -8.98 4.47 -2.64
N PHE A 100 -9.68 3.61 -1.90
CA PHE A 100 -9.51 3.48 -0.46
C PHE A 100 -8.07 3.10 -0.10
N VAL A 101 -7.50 2.10 -0.75
CA VAL A 101 -6.12 1.66 -0.51
C VAL A 101 -5.11 2.73 -0.86
N GLN A 102 -5.28 3.42 -2.00
CA GLN A 102 -4.42 4.54 -2.42
C GLN A 102 -4.36 5.63 -1.33
N HIS A 103 -5.50 5.94 -0.72
CA HIS A 103 -5.57 6.94 0.34
C HIS A 103 -4.94 6.45 1.65
N MET A 104 -5.15 5.18 2.01
CA MET A 104 -4.79 4.64 3.31
C MET A 104 -3.33 4.23 3.46
N ILE A 105 -2.65 3.84 2.36
CA ILE A 105 -1.39 3.10 2.46
C ILE A 105 -0.15 3.98 2.65
N LEU A 106 -0.14 5.20 2.09
CA LEU A 106 1.05 6.07 2.07
C LEU A 106 1.59 6.42 3.47
N PRO A 107 0.78 6.68 4.49
CA PRO A 107 1.29 6.92 5.86
C PRO A 107 2.08 5.75 6.45
N ALA A 108 1.93 4.53 5.90
CA ALA A 108 2.66 3.36 6.39
C ALA A 108 4.16 3.38 6.04
N LEU A 109 4.60 4.29 5.16
CA LEU A 109 6.03 4.53 4.90
C LEU A 109 6.77 5.04 6.15
N SER A 110 6.07 5.76 7.04
CA SER A 110 6.62 6.31 8.28
C SER A 110 6.49 5.38 9.50
N PHE A 111 6.12 4.11 9.32
CA PHE A 111 6.05 3.17 10.45
C PHE A 111 7.43 2.96 11.08
N SER A 112 7.49 2.99 12.41
CA SER A 112 8.74 2.77 13.16
C SER A 112 9.29 1.34 13.00
N ASP A 113 8.40 0.37 12.82
CA ASP A 113 8.78 -1.04 12.63
C ASP A 113 9.20 -1.33 11.18
N THR A 114 10.41 -1.88 11.01
CA THR A 114 11.01 -2.16 9.69
C THR A 114 10.23 -3.23 8.91
N VAL A 115 9.66 -4.23 9.60
CA VAL A 115 8.89 -5.29 8.93
C VAL A 115 7.63 -4.69 8.31
N LEU A 116 6.92 -3.86 9.06
CA LEU A 116 5.72 -3.19 8.57
C LEU A 116 6.04 -2.20 7.45
N ARG A 117 7.15 -1.43 7.55
CA ARG A 117 7.59 -0.54 6.45
C ARG A 117 7.87 -1.32 5.16
N ASN A 118 8.59 -2.45 5.26
CA ASN A 118 8.90 -3.30 4.12
C ASN A 118 7.63 -3.89 3.47
N VAL A 119 6.63 -4.25 4.27
CA VAL A 119 5.33 -4.70 3.76
C VAL A 119 4.60 -3.55 3.06
N ALA A 120 4.60 -2.34 3.65
CA ALA A 120 4.00 -1.14 3.03
C ALA A 120 4.63 -0.84 1.66
N THR A 121 5.97 -0.84 1.57
CA THR A 121 6.72 -0.68 0.31
C THR A 121 6.25 -1.66 -0.77
N GLN A 122 6.06 -2.92 -0.42
CA GLN A 122 5.60 -3.95 -1.36
C GLN A 122 4.13 -3.73 -1.77
N ILE A 123 3.26 -3.33 -0.84
CA ILE A 123 1.85 -3.03 -1.16
C ILE A 123 1.78 -1.85 -2.13
N ILE A 124 2.53 -0.77 -1.87
CA ILE A 124 2.53 0.43 -2.71
C ILE A 124 3.04 0.10 -4.12
N ALA A 125 4.13 -0.66 -4.24
CA ALA A 125 4.67 -1.07 -5.53
C ALA A 125 3.65 -1.91 -6.33
N VAL A 126 3.02 -2.91 -5.71
CA VAL A 126 1.97 -3.72 -6.37
C VAL A 126 0.74 -2.88 -6.71
N LEU A 127 0.31 -1.99 -5.82
CA LEU A 127 -0.81 -1.08 -6.09
C LEU A 127 -0.49 -0.19 -7.30
N MET A 128 0.74 0.33 -7.41
CA MET A 128 1.18 1.12 -8.54
C MET A 128 1.12 0.32 -9.86
N GLN A 129 1.49 -0.98 -9.83
CA GLN A 129 1.34 -1.87 -10.99
C GLN A 129 -0.12 -2.04 -11.40
N VAL A 130 -1.03 -2.16 -10.43
CA VAL A 130 -2.46 -2.38 -10.67
C VAL A 130 -3.13 -1.12 -11.24
N VAL A 131 -2.96 0.03 -10.58
CA VAL A 131 -3.64 1.27 -10.96
C VAL A 131 -2.94 2.00 -12.10
N LYS A 132 -1.67 1.70 -12.35
CA LYS A 132 -0.72 2.37 -13.25
C LYS A 132 -0.25 3.74 -12.73
N PRO A 133 1.04 4.09 -12.94
CA PRO A 133 1.60 5.34 -12.45
C PRO A 133 0.84 6.59 -12.90
N VAL A 134 0.38 6.61 -14.15
CA VAL A 134 -0.38 7.73 -14.74
C VAL A 134 -1.71 8.00 -14.02
N ASN A 135 -2.30 6.99 -13.38
CA ASN A 135 -3.56 7.10 -12.65
C ASN A 135 -3.37 7.38 -11.15
N TRP A 136 -2.11 7.43 -10.66
CA TRP A 136 -1.82 7.72 -9.26
C TRP A 136 -0.63 8.68 -9.12
N ILE A 137 -0.71 9.82 -9.80
CA ILE A 137 0.31 10.88 -9.77
C ILE A 137 0.53 11.43 -8.36
N ASP A 138 -0.54 11.56 -7.56
CA ASP A 138 -0.44 11.99 -6.15
C ASP A 138 0.39 11.01 -5.33
N GLY A 139 0.27 9.70 -5.57
CA GLY A 139 1.10 8.68 -4.94
C GLY A 139 2.58 8.83 -5.31
N LEU A 140 2.89 9.02 -6.59
CA LEU A 140 4.27 9.30 -7.05
C LEU A 140 4.81 10.59 -6.43
N SER A 141 4.01 11.64 -6.39
CA SER A 141 4.40 12.93 -5.80
C SER A 141 4.70 12.80 -4.31
N THR A 142 3.86 12.06 -3.58
CA THR A 142 4.07 11.79 -2.15
C THR A 142 5.33 10.98 -1.91
N LEU A 143 5.57 9.92 -2.70
CA LEU A 143 6.81 9.13 -2.63
C LEU A 143 8.04 10.02 -2.89
N THR A 144 7.98 10.89 -3.91
CA THR A 144 9.06 11.80 -4.23
C THR A 144 9.36 12.79 -3.09
N GLN A 145 8.33 13.27 -2.41
CA GLN A 145 8.48 14.13 -1.23
C GLN A 145 9.05 13.36 -0.03
N ALA A 146 8.60 12.13 0.18
CA ALA A 146 9.08 11.26 1.26
C ALA A 146 10.57 10.93 1.14
N MET A 147 11.15 10.94 -0.07
CA MET A 147 12.60 10.80 -0.27
C MET A 147 13.43 11.95 0.35
N ASP A 148 12.83 13.13 0.53
CA ASP A 148 13.47 14.29 1.16
C ASP A 148 13.09 14.40 2.65
N SER A 149 12.44 13.38 3.22
CA SER A 149 12.03 13.38 4.62
C SER A 149 13.25 13.46 5.55
N SER A 150 13.11 14.20 6.63
CA SER A 150 14.09 14.18 7.74
C SER A 150 14.04 12.87 8.54
N ASP A 151 12.98 12.08 8.42
CA ASP A 151 12.91 10.71 8.93
C ASP A 151 13.57 9.76 7.93
N LEU A 152 14.76 9.27 8.31
CA LEU A 152 15.54 8.34 7.47
C LEU A 152 14.78 7.04 7.14
N ASN A 153 13.90 6.58 8.02
CA ASN A 153 13.09 5.39 7.77
C ASN A 153 12.08 5.63 6.65
N GLU A 154 11.45 6.80 6.64
CA GLU A 154 10.50 7.19 5.60
C GLU A 154 11.22 7.38 4.26
N ALA A 155 12.37 8.07 4.26
CA ALA A 155 13.18 8.29 3.07
C ALA A 155 13.66 6.95 2.47
N GLU A 156 14.16 6.02 3.29
CA GLU A 156 14.57 4.68 2.87
C GLU A 156 13.40 3.89 2.27
N ALA A 157 12.24 3.92 2.91
CA ALA A 157 11.05 3.24 2.42
C ALA A 157 10.58 3.80 1.07
N ALA A 158 10.63 5.12 0.89
CA ALA A 158 10.29 5.78 -0.37
C ALA A 158 11.28 5.39 -1.48
N LEU A 159 12.58 5.43 -1.21
CA LEU A 159 13.64 5.01 -2.14
C LEU A 159 13.46 3.54 -2.54
N SER A 160 13.23 2.65 -1.57
CA SER A 160 12.99 1.23 -1.82
C SER A 160 11.74 0.99 -2.66
N THR A 161 10.68 1.79 -2.45
CA THR A 161 9.45 1.73 -3.25
C THR A 161 9.73 2.15 -4.70
N PHE A 162 10.44 3.26 -4.91
CA PHE A 162 10.81 3.70 -6.25
C PHE A 162 11.70 2.71 -6.98
N ALA A 163 12.66 2.08 -6.29
CA ALA A 163 13.49 1.04 -6.90
C ALA A 163 12.62 -0.08 -7.47
N LYS A 164 11.65 -0.58 -6.71
CA LYS A 164 10.71 -1.62 -7.18
C LYS A 164 9.85 -1.15 -8.34
N ILE A 165 9.32 0.06 -8.29
CA ILE A 165 8.52 0.63 -9.38
C ILE A 165 9.35 0.74 -10.66
N SER A 166 10.59 1.21 -10.54
CA SER A 166 11.50 1.37 -11.68
C SER A 166 11.94 0.05 -12.29
N GLU A 167 12.07 -1.01 -11.49
CA GLU A 167 12.38 -2.36 -11.97
C GLU A 167 11.18 -3.00 -12.68
N ASP A 168 9.98 -2.84 -12.12
CA ASP A 168 8.80 -3.56 -12.57
C ASP A 168 8.07 -2.88 -13.74
N MET A 169 8.17 -1.54 -13.87
CA MET A 169 7.43 -0.76 -14.88
C MET A 169 8.15 0.51 -15.32
N PRO A 170 9.37 0.35 -15.89
CA PRO A 170 10.19 1.48 -16.29
C PRO A 170 9.53 2.34 -17.38
N GLU A 171 8.85 1.72 -18.34
CA GLU A 171 8.23 2.42 -19.47
C GLU A 171 7.02 3.24 -19.03
N GLU A 172 6.17 2.67 -18.18
CA GLU A 172 4.99 3.36 -17.63
C GLU A 172 5.40 4.50 -16.70
N LEU A 173 6.51 4.33 -15.97
CA LEU A 173 7.04 5.37 -15.12
C LEU A 173 7.60 6.55 -15.96
N ASP A 174 8.34 6.27 -17.03
CA ASP A 174 8.90 7.31 -17.91
C ASP A 174 7.80 8.05 -18.70
N ALA A 175 6.66 7.42 -18.92
CA ALA A 175 5.51 8.03 -19.59
C ALA A 175 4.71 9.01 -18.69
N CYS A 176 5.02 9.09 -17.39
CA CYS A 176 4.36 9.98 -16.45
C CYS A 176 5.07 11.32 -16.33
N GLU A 177 4.36 12.31 -15.77
CA GLU A 177 4.94 13.57 -15.34
C GLU A 177 4.61 13.81 -13.86
N ILE A 178 5.63 14.17 -13.08
CA ILE A 178 5.51 14.64 -11.69
C ILE A 178 5.79 16.14 -11.73
N GLN A 179 4.77 16.96 -11.45
CA GLN A 179 4.90 18.43 -11.48
C GLN A 179 5.44 18.98 -12.83
N GLY A 180 5.05 18.36 -13.95
CA GLY A 180 5.49 18.76 -15.29
C GLY A 180 6.91 18.30 -15.67
N MET A 181 7.53 17.43 -14.88
CA MET A 181 8.83 16.83 -15.15
C MET A 181 8.72 15.31 -15.23
N ARG A 182 9.56 14.69 -16.04
CA ARG A 182 9.62 13.21 -16.05
C ARG A 182 10.12 12.70 -14.70
N PRO A 183 9.64 11.56 -14.21
CA PRO A 183 10.07 10.99 -12.94
C PRO A 183 11.59 10.86 -12.81
N LEU A 184 12.29 10.44 -13.87
CA LEU A 184 13.74 10.31 -13.85
C LEU A 184 14.45 11.65 -13.66
N ASP A 185 13.95 12.75 -14.25
CA ASP A 185 14.54 14.08 -14.11
C ASP A 185 14.40 14.60 -12.65
N VAL A 186 13.41 14.10 -11.90
CA VAL A 186 13.23 14.40 -10.47
C VAL A 186 14.05 13.45 -9.59
N LEU A 187 14.08 12.16 -9.92
CA LEU A 187 14.68 11.11 -9.10
C LEU A 187 16.21 11.10 -9.15
N ILE A 188 16.81 11.28 -10.34
CA ILE A 188 18.28 11.21 -10.51
C ILE A 188 19.01 12.23 -9.61
N PRO A 189 18.64 13.52 -9.55
CA PRO A 189 19.29 14.46 -8.66
C PRO A 189 19.16 14.08 -7.18
N LYS A 190 17.99 13.54 -6.75
CA LYS A 190 17.77 13.09 -5.37
C LYS A 190 18.64 11.90 -5.00
N LEU A 191 18.74 10.92 -5.90
CA LEU A 191 19.60 9.74 -5.71
C LEU A 191 21.08 10.15 -5.61
N LEU A 192 21.55 11.05 -6.47
CA LEU A 192 22.91 11.57 -6.41
C LEU A 192 23.18 12.34 -5.13
N HIS A 193 22.22 13.13 -4.66
CA HIS A 193 22.32 13.83 -3.37
C HIS A 193 22.39 12.85 -2.20
N ALA A 194 21.53 11.83 -2.18
CA ALA A 194 21.53 10.81 -1.13
C ALA A 194 22.85 10.03 -1.06
N THR A 195 23.46 9.72 -2.21
CA THR A 195 24.76 9.00 -2.25
C THR A 195 25.94 9.89 -1.86
N ALA A 196 25.86 11.21 -2.07
CA ALA A 196 26.91 12.15 -1.70
C ALA A 196 27.01 12.43 -0.19
N HIS A 197 25.97 12.09 0.57
CA HIS A 197 25.88 12.30 2.03
C HIS A 197 25.83 10.98 2.83
N ALA A 198 26.23 9.87 2.22
CA ALA A 198 26.24 8.54 2.84
C ALA A 198 27.55 8.22 3.64
N ASP A 199 28.40 9.24 3.90
CA ASP A 199 29.63 9.13 4.72
C ASP A 199 29.42 9.64 6.15
#